data_1f66a322142cfa0d5c5f896a090f7799
#
_entry.id   1f66a322142cfa0d5c5f896a090f7799
#
_cell.length_a   1.000
_cell.length_b   1.000
_cell.length_c   1.000
_cell.angle_alpha   90.00
_cell.angle_beta   90.00
_cell.angle_gamma   90.00
#
_symmetry.space_group_name_H-M   'P 1'
#
loop_
_entity.id
_entity.type
_entity.pdbx_description
1 polymer ?
#
loop_
_entity_poly.entity_id
_entity_poly.type
_entity_poly.pdbx_seq_one_letter_code
_entity_poly.pdbx_strand_id
1 'polypeptide(L)'
;MKSKLLFVALIALSLLSAPAFALAQDAGKPNTNASQTPDSPKDATQAKDSGADLRRAIEASGGSETQIIANLEGYLKKYPNSERRGEIESELYKISMKLRDRNRAIIYAEKLVISDENNIDALTNLVTMLRERKTEADLIKAAAYADDLVKRFENIIGASLKPKRVSSAQWQDRKEQGIASVYLLRGKVHADLGADDKARADLAKSYKAARLAATAVALGELAEKRKNIDDAIGYYLQGFAISLNTDERIDLKSLRRRVGQIYSAKNGSEAGLGDRLLKAHDAYVKEREERLAKLEPPNINAGIGDPLKFTLTKLDGSPLKLDDHRAKVLVMNFWATWCGPCLTEMPLFEKTIAKYKDDKDVVFLAITTDEDRELVGPFLKQYKFNLPVAYAEYLNDHFAVSSIPTTIILDRKGEIAFRQAGFNPREDFIVSLSEKIEDAKKR
;
A
#
# COMPACT_ATOMS: atom_id res chain seq x y z
N MET A 1 -9.63 32.79 -18.93
CA MET A 1 -9.08 32.45 -17.60
C MET A 1 -9.54 31.03 -17.28
N LYS A 2 -8.61 30.08 -17.29
CA LYS A 2 -8.88 28.63 -17.33
C LYS A 2 -9.08 28.10 -15.90
N SER A 3 -10.28 27.62 -15.62
CA SER A 3 -10.64 26.88 -14.41
C SER A 3 -9.87 25.53 -14.38
N LYS A 4 -8.92 25.40 -13.47
CA LYS A 4 -8.30 24.11 -13.10
C LYS A 4 -9.22 23.44 -12.08
N LEU A 5 -10.05 22.51 -12.55
CA LEU A 5 -10.82 21.62 -11.69
C LEU A 5 -9.87 20.66 -10.94
N LEU A 6 -10.11 20.58 -9.64
CA LEU A 6 -9.47 19.73 -8.66
C LEU A 6 -9.53 18.26 -9.07
N PHE A 7 -8.35 17.69 -9.25
CA PHE A 7 -8.14 16.24 -9.08
C PHE A 7 -8.04 15.96 -7.59
N VAL A 8 -9.07 15.39 -7.00
CA VAL A 8 -8.94 14.64 -5.76
C VAL A 8 -8.24 13.35 -6.15
N ALA A 9 -6.93 13.33 -6.02
CA ALA A 9 -6.15 12.12 -6.19
C ALA A 9 -6.51 11.14 -5.07
N LEU A 10 -7.18 10.05 -5.45
CA LEU A 10 -7.29 8.84 -4.65
C LEU A 10 -5.89 8.25 -4.44
N ILE A 11 -5.18 8.73 -3.43
CA ILE A 11 -3.98 8.09 -2.91
C ILE A 11 -4.46 7.13 -1.80
N ALA A 12 -4.99 5.99 -2.19
CA ALA A 12 -5.21 4.92 -1.22
C ALA A 12 -5.25 3.51 -1.85
N LEU A 13 -5.21 3.35 -3.17
CA LEU A 13 -5.52 2.03 -3.73
C LEU A 13 -4.56 1.49 -4.81
N SER A 14 -3.35 2.00 -4.93
CA SER A 14 -2.30 1.34 -5.74
C SER A 14 -1.67 0.11 -5.08
N LEU A 15 -2.35 -0.53 -4.12
CA LEU A 15 -1.78 -1.57 -3.24
C LEU A 15 -2.20 -2.99 -3.57
N LEU A 16 -3.04 -3.24 -4.56
CA LEU A 16 -3.55 -4.57 -4.86
C LEU A 16 -3.27 -5.09 -6.29
N SER A 17 -2.40 -4.46 -7.06
CA SER A 17 -1.92 -5.05 -8.30
C SER A 17 -0.65 -5.87 -8.09
N ALA A 18 -0.77 -7.03 -7.46
CA ALA A 18 0.18 -8.13 -7.61
C ALA A 18 -0.45 -9.17 -8.54
N PRO A 19 0.30 -9.73 -9.53
CA PRO A 19 -0.25 -10.75 -10.41
C PRO A 19 -0.60 -12.00 -9.62
N ALA A 20 -1.79 -12.52 -9.84
CA ALA A 20 -2.24 -13.82 -9.33
C ALA A 20 -1.31 -14.91 -9.87
N PHE A 21 -0.49 -15.49 -9.03
CA PHE A 21 0.19 -16.76 -9.31
C PHE A 21 -0.83 -17.88 -9.16
N ALA A 22 -1.17 -18.50 -10.30
CA ALA A 22 -1.96 -19.71 -10.36
C ALA A 22 -1.21 -20.85 -9.66
N LEU A 23 -1.75 -21.32 -8.54
CA LEU A 23 -1.40 -22.62 -7.96
C LEU A 23 -2.28 -23.69 -8.64
N ALA A 24 -1.66 -24.46 -9.53
CA ALA A 24 -2.22 -25.71 -9.99
C ALA A 24 -2.31 -26.70 -8.82
N GLN A 25 -3.50 -27.10 -8.45
CA GLN A 25 -3.71 -28.31 -7.66
C GLN A 25 -4.42 -29.33 -8.53
N ASP A 26 -3.66 -30.38 -8.83
CA ASP A 26 -4.09 -31.62 -9.42
C ASP A 26 -4.83 -32.42 -8.34
N ALA A 27 -6.10 -32.75 -8.57
CA ALA A 27 -6.83 -33.70 -7.76
C ALA A 27 -7.90 -34.39 -8.62
N GLY A 28 -7.72 -35.69 -8.69
CA GLY A 28 -8.34 -36.72 -9.48
C GLY A 28 -9.86 -36.70 -9.65
N LYS A 29 -10.27 -37.13 -10.81
CA LYS A 29 -11.64 -37.43 -11.17
C LYS A 29 -12.10 -38.74 -10.50
N PRO A 30 -13.36 -38.87 -10.13
CA PRO A 30 -14.07 -40.13 -10.24
C PRO A 30 -15.05 -40.07 -11.40
N ASN A 31 -14.99 -41.15 -12.15
CA ASN A 31 -15.84 -41.50 -13.27
C ASN A 31 -17.17 -42.08 -12.73
N THR A 32 -18.32 -41.57 -13.15
CA THR A 32 -19.58 -42.36 -13.10
C THR A 32 -20.41 -42.07 -14.33
N ASN A 33 -20.67 -43.17 -15.05
CA ASN A 33 -21.59 -43.28 -16.14
C ASN A 33 -23.08 -43.27 -15.69
N ALA A 34 -23.91 -42.91 -16.67
CA ALA A 34 -25.31 -43.26 -16.90
C ALA A 34 -26.35 -42.21 -16.50
N SER A 35 -27.13 -41.67 -17.37
CA SER A 35 -28.23 -42.28 -18.14
C SER A 35 -28.94 -41.18 -18.96
N GLN A 36 -29.29 -41.53 -20.16
CA GLN A 36 -30.09 -40.74 -21.09
C GLN A 36 -31.55 -40.69 -20.63
N THR A 37 -32.19 -39.54 -20.73
CA THR A 37 -33.63 -39.38 -20.96
C THR A 37 -33.89 -38.10 -21.74
N PRO A 38 -35.03 -37.95 -22.44
CA PRO A 38 -35.05 -37.45 -23.81
C PRO A 38 -35.54 -36.00 -23.98
N ASP A 39 -35.22 -35.47 -25.14
CA ASP A 39 -35.79 -34.34 -25.88
C ASP A 39 -36.82 -33.44 -25.21
N SER A 40 -36.40 -32.17 -25.06
CA SER A 40 -37.27 -31.00 -25.08
C SER A 40 -36.72 -29.95 -26.07
N PRO A 41 -37.53 -29.04 -26.64
CA PRO A 41 -37.37 -28.54 -27.99
C PRO A 41 -36.18 -27.60 -28.14
N LYS A 42 -35.51 -27.69 -29.28
CA LYS A 42 -34.45 -26.82 -29.77
C LYS A 42 -34.93 -25.39 -29.86
N ASP A 43 -34.51 -24.60 -28.92
CA ASP A 43 -34.65 -23.14 -28.96
C ASP A 43 -33.43 -22.51 -29.61
N ALA A 44 -33.68 -21.56 -30.46
CA ALA A 44 -32.83 -20.66 -31.22
C ALA A 44 -31.30 -20.79 -31.03
N THR A 45 -30.63 -21.11 -32.12
CA THR A 45 -29.18 -21.09 -32.34
C THR A 45 -28.53 -19.86 -31.73
N GLN A 46 -28.11 -19.91 -30.46
CA GLN A 46 -27.22 -18.88 -29.90
C GLN A 46 -25.89 -18.96 -30.64
N ALA A 47 -25.54 -17.91 -31.35
CA ALA A 47 -24.27 -17.77 -32.03
C ALA A 47 -23.14 -18.07 -31.03
N LYS A 48 -22.26 -19.01 -31.36
CA LYS A 48 -21.14 -19.39 -30.50
C LYS A 48 -20.20 -18.20 -30.36
N ASP A 49 -19.95 -17.75 -29.12
CA ASP A 49 -18.99 -16.69 -28.82
C ASP A 49 -17.63 -17.02 -29.44
N SER A 50 -17.18 -16.21 -30.38
CA SER A 50 -15.85 -16.37 -30.98
C SER A 50 -14.97 -15.20 -30.57
N GLY A 51 -13.79 -15.50 -30.00
CA GLY A 51 -12.78 -14.48 -29.70
C GLY A 51 -12.32 -13.66 -30.93
N ALA A 52 -12.66 -14.14 -32.15
CA ALA A 52 -12.45 -13.42 -33.40
C ALA A 52 -13.43 -12.25 -33.57
N ASP A 53 -14.70 -12.44 -33.14
CA ASP A 53 -15.70 -11.36 -33.20
C ASP A 53 -15.36 -10.22 -32.23
N LEU A 54 -14.88 -10.54 -31.04
CA LEU A 54 -14.42 -9.55 -30.08
C LEU A 54 -13.21 -8.75 -30.61
N ARG A 55 -12.23 -9.45 -31.19
CA ARG A 55 -11.08 -8.77 -31.83
C ARG A 55 -11.53 -7.82 -32.94
N ARG A 56 -12.41 -8.30 -33.85
CA ARG A 56 -12.95 -7.45 -34.90
C ARG A 56 -13.71 -6.22 -34.35
N ALA A 57 -14.46 -6.39 -33.27
CA ALA A 57 -15.16 -5.29 -32.61
C ALA A 57 -14.18 -4.23 -32.07
N ILE A 58 -13.05 -4.66 -31.48
CA ILE A 58 -12.01 -3.75 -30.98
C ILE A 58 -11.24 -3.09 -32.14
N GLU A 59 -10.82 -3.85 -33.14
CA GLU A 59 -10.10 -3.35 -34.33
C GLU A 59 -10.94 -2.34 -35.13
N ALA A 60 -12.24 -2.60 -35.27
CA ALA A 60 -13.17 -1.69 -35.95
C ALA A 60 -13.35 -0.33 -35.26
N SER A 61 -12.88 -0.17 -34.02
CA SER A 61 -12.98 1.09 -33.28
C SER A 61 -11.97 2.16 -33.74
N GLY A 62 -10.95 1.78 -34.50
CA GLY A 62 -9.91 2.72 -34.98
C GLY A 62 -9.18 3.46 -33.86
N GLY A 63 -9.17 2.92 -32.64
CA GLY A 63 -8.55 3.54 -31.46
C GLY A 63 -9.41 4.59 -30.74
N SER A 64 -10.62 4.87 -31.21
CA SER A 64 -11.55 5.78 -30.54
C SER A 64 -12.21 5.08 -29.32
N GLU A 65 -11.99 5.61 -28.12
CA GLU A 65 -12.56 5.07 -26.88
C GLU A 65 -14.11 5.05 -26.91
N THR A 66 -14.73 6.07 -27.47
CA THR A 66 -16.20 6.10 -27.64
C THR A 66 -16.67 4.97 -28.54
N GLN A 67 -15.94 4.70 -29.64
CA GLN A 67 -16.28 3.61 -30.56
C GLN A 67 -16.00 2.25 -29.94
N ILE A 68 -14.95 2.11 -29.12
CA ILE A 68 -14.67 0.88 -28.36
C ILE A 68 -15.87 0.56 -27.46
N ILE A 69 -16.39 1.53 -26.71
CA ILE A 69 -17.57 1.35 -25.86
C ILE A 69 -18.76 0.83 -26.71
N ALA A 70 -19.09 1.52 -27.80
CA ALA A 70 -20.23 1.14 -28.65
C ALA A 70 -20.08 -0.30 -29.20
N ASN A 71 -18.87 -0.64 -29.65
CA ASN A 71 -18.59 -1.96 -30.21
C ASN A 71 -18.62 -3.08 -29.14
N LEU A 72 -18.10 -2.80 -27.93
CA LEU A 72 -18.14 -3.76 -26.81
C LEU A 72 -19.57 -3.94 -26.28
N GLU A 73 -20.36 -2.87 -26.18
CA GLU A 73 -21.79 -2.96 -25.81
C GLU A 73 -22.58 -3.74 -26.87
N GLY A 74 -22.30 -3.48 -28.16
CA GLY A 74 -22.87 -4.24 -29.29
C GLY A 74 -22.51 -5.73 -29.23
N TYR A 75 -21.26 -6.03 -28.88
CA TYR A 75 -20.80 -7.42 -28.68
C TYR A 75 -21.56 -8.11 -27.54
N LEU A 76 -21.67 -7.47 -26.36
CA LEU A 76 -22.42 -8.04 -25.22
C LEU A 76 -23.92 -8.21 -25.51
N LYS A 77 -24.48 -7.36 -26.37
CA LYS A 77 -25.88 -7.51 -26.83
C LYS A 77 -26.03 -8.72 -27.76
N LYS A 78 -25.04 -8.97 -28.63
CA LYS A 78 -25.03 -10.14 -29.53
C LYS A 78 -24.73 -11.45 -28.78
N TYR A 79 -23.87 -11.39 -27.76
CA TYR A 79 -23.42 -12.52 -26.99
C TYR A 79 -23.66 -12.31 -25.46
N PRO A 80 -24.93 -12.36 -25.01
CA PRO A 80 -25.28 -12.04 -23.62
C PRO A 80 -24.68 -13.00 -22.59
N ASN A 81 -24.35 -14.22 -23.00
CA ASN A 81 -23.76 -15.26 -22.14
C ASN A 81 -22.26 -15.51 -22.46
N SER A 82 -21.57 -14.50 -23.00
CA SER A 82 -20.13 -14.60 -23.29
C SER A 82 -19.35 -14.93 -22.01
N GLU A 83 -18.44 -15.89 -22.07
CA GLU A 83 -17.49 -16.22 -20.98
C GLU A 83 -16.57 -15.03 -20.67
N ARG A 84 -16.39 -14.11 -21.63
CA ARG A 84 -15.57 -12.89 -21.47
C ARG A 84 -16.35 -11.68 -20.96
N ARG A 85 -17.62 -11.88 -20.57
CA ARG A 85 -18.47 -10.79 -20.13
C ARG A 85 -17.84 -9.95 -19.02
N GLY A 86 -17.25 -10.59 -18.00
CA GLY A 86 -16.60 -9.90 -16.90
C GLY A 86 -15.40 -9.03 -17.33
N GLU A 87 -14.57 -9.57 -18.25
CA GLU A 87 -13.44 -8.81 -18.82
C GLU A 87 -13.94 -7.58 -19.60
N ILE A 88 -14.97 -7.75 -20.42
CA ILE A 88 -15.54 -6.69 -21.24
C ILE A 88 -16.21 -5.62 -20.35
N GLU A 89 -16.98 -6.00 -19.35
CA GLU A 89 -17.60 -5.08 -18.40
C GLU A 89 -16.54 -4.31 -17.57
N SER A 90 -15.43 -4.95 -17.22
CA SER A 90 -14.27 -4.29 -16.59
C SER A 90 -13.64 -3.24 -17.51
N GLU A 91 -13.48 -3.56 -18.80
CA GLU A 91 -12.91 -2.62 -19.75
C GLU A 91 -13.87 -1.45 -20.04
N LEU A 92 -15.17 -1.73 -20.19
CA LEU A 92 -16.21 -0.70 -20.31
C LEU A 92 -16.24 0.25 -19.11
N TYR A 93 -16.07 -0.30 -17.89
CA TYR A 93 -15.92 0.51 -16.68
C TYR A 93 -14.71 1.43 -16.75
N LYS A 94 -13.51 0.89 -17.06
CA LYS A 94 -12.27 1.67 -17.14
C LYS A 94 -12.35 2.79 -18.16
N ILE A 95 -12.87 2.49 -19.37
CA ILE A 95 -13.01 3.48 -20.43
C ILE A 95 -14.04 4.54 -20.03
N SER A 96 -15.16 4.15 -19.41
CA SER A 96 -16.17 5.08 -18.92
C SER A 96 -15.63 6.03 -17.86
N MET A 97 -14.79 5.52 -16.93
CA MET A 97 -14.09 6.33 -15.93
C MET A 97 -13.11 7.32 -16.59
N LYS A 98 -12.34 6.88 -17.59
CA LYS A 98 -11.41 7.72 -18.34
C LYS A 98 -12.12 8.84 -19.10
N LEU A 99 -13.22 8.53 -19.76
CA LEU A 99 -14.07 9.49 -20.48
C LEU A 99 -14.92 10.35 -19.55
N ARG A 100 -14.94 10.07 -18.24
CA ARG A 100 -15.80 10.72 -17.24
C ARG A 100 -17.30 10.56 -17.55
N ASP A 101 -17.67 9.48 -18.23
CA ASP A 101 -19.07 9.10 -18.43
C ASP A 101 -19.59 8.43 -17.14
N ARG A 102 -20.02 9.26 -16.20
CA ARG A 102 -20.47 8.79 -14.88
C ARG A 102 -21.65 7.84 -14.95
N ASN A 103 -22.54 8.01 -15.91
CA ASN A 103 -23.71 7.16 -16.02
C ASN A 103 -23.33 5.74 -16.40
N ARG A 104 -22.48 5.58 -17.42
CA ARG A 104 -21.95 4.26 -17.79
C ARG A 104 -21.04 3.68 -16.70
N ALA A 105 -20.17 4.50 -16.13
CA ALA A 105 -19.30 4.05 -15.04
C ALA A 105 -20.08 3.46 -13.85
N ILE A 106 -21.22 4.06 -13.45
CA ILE A 106 -22.11 3.51 -12.42
C ILE A 106 -22.69 2.16 -12.87
N ILE A 107 -23.23 2.06 -14.10
CA ILE A 107 -23.82 0.81 -14.59
C ILE A 107 -22.80 -0.35 -14.57
N TYR A 108 -21.59 -0.09 -15.03
CA TYR A 108 -20.56 -1.15 -15.07
C TYR A 108 -19.91 -1.39 -13.70
N ALA A 109 -19.80 -0.37 -12.84
CA ALA A 109 -19.38 -0.57 -11.46
C ALA A 109 -20.36 -1.47 -10.68
N GLU A 110 -21.69 -1.25 -10.82
CA GLU A 110 -22.72 -2.12 -10.21
C GLU A 110 -22.55 -3.60 -10.63
N LYS A 111 -22.24 -3.86 -11.90
CA LYS A 111 -21.99 -5.23 -12.39
C LYS A 111 -20.69 -5.82 -11.81
N LEU A 112 -19.62 -5.03 -11.78
CA LEU A 112 -18.34 -5.48 -11.28
C LEU A 112 -18.38 -5.83 -9.79
N VAL A 113 -19.05 -5.05 -8.96
CA VAL A 113 -19.14 -5.32 -7.52
C VAL A 113 -19.98 -6.54 -7.19
N ILE A 114 -20.85 -6.98 -8.13
CA ILE A 114 -21.62 -8.22 -8.01
C ILE A 114 -20.78 -9.43 -8.46
N SER A 115 -19.99 -9.28 -9.53
CA SER A 115 -19.18 -10.38 -10.09
C SER A 115 -17.86 -10.61 -9.36
N ASP A 116 -17.31 -9.58 -8.70
CA ASP A 116 -16.05 -9.61 -7.95
C ASP A 116 -16.21 -8.92 -6.60
N GLU A 117 -16.40 -9.73 -5.55
CA GLU A 117 -16.54 -9.23 -4.17
C GLU A 117 -15.28 -8.54 -3.64
N ASN A 118 -14.12 -8.80 -4.25
CA ASN A 118 -12.85 -8.21 -3.85
C ASN A 118 -12.56 -6.88 -4.57
N ASN A 119 -13.40 -6.45 -5.49
CA ASN A 119 -13.21 -5.20 -6.22
C ASN A 119 -13.61 -3.96 -5.40
N ILE A 120 -12.80 -3.68 -4.38
CA ILE A 120 -13.00 -2.56 -3.46
C ILE A 120 -12.93 -1.21 -4.19
N ASP A 121 -12.11 -1.12 -5.23
CA ASP A 121 -11.95 0.11 -6.03
C ASP A 121 -13.24 0.47 -6.76
N ALA A 122 -13.84 -0.49 -7.46
CA ALA A 122 -15.10 -0.27 -8.15
C ALA A 122 -16.22 0.08 -7.16
N LEU A 123 -16.26 -0.57 -6.00
CA LEU A 123 -17.26 -0.31 -4.96
C LEU A 123 -17.08 1.09 -4.34
N THR A 124 -15.85 1.51 -4.05
CA THR A 124 -15.54 2.85 -3.53
C THR A 124 -15.94 3.94 -4.53
N ASN A 125 -15.60 3.73 -5.80
CA ASN A 125 -15.95 4.67 -6.86
C ASN A 125 -17.47 4.72 -7.09
N LEU A 126 -18.15 3.59 -7.01
CA LEU A 126 -19.61 3.50 -7.12
C LEU A 126 -20.30 4.33 -6.03
N VAL A 127 -19.91 4.13 -4.76
CA VAL A 127 -20.43 4.92 -3.63
C VAL A 127 -20.18 6.41 -3.86
N THR A 128 -18.97 6.77 -4.29
CA THR A 128 -18.58 8.16 -4.52
C THR A 128 -19.44 8.79 -5.64
N MET A 129 -19.58 8.12 -6.79
CA MET A 129 -20.34 8.61 -7.93
C MET A 129 -21.83 8.76 -7.60
N LEU A 130 -22.43 7.79 -6.91
CA LEU A 130 -23.83 7.85 -6.47
C LEU A 130 -24.04 9.00 -5.48
N ARG A 131 -23.16 9.15 -4.49
CA ARG A 131 -23.19 10.26 -3.52
C ARG A 131 -23.14 11.64 -4.20
N GLU A 132 -22.31 11.79 -5.24
CA GLU A 132 -22.12 13.05 -5.96
C GLU A 132 -23.36 13.49 -6.77
N ARG A 133 -24.27 12.58 -7.11
CA ARG A 133 -25.54 12.90 -7.77
C ARG A 133 -26.53 13.62 -6.87
N LYS A 134 -26.40 13.48 -5.55
CA LYS A 134 -27.23 14.16 -4.54
C LYS A 134 -28.74 13.92 -4.64
N THR A 135 -29.19 12.96 -5.42
CA THR A 135 -30.62 12.57 -5.37
C THR A 135 -30.87 11.64 -4.20
N GLU A 136 -32.04 11.68 -3.59
CA GLU A 136 -32.37 10.83 -2.45
C GLU A 136 -32.25 9.35 -2.81
N ALA A 137 -32.71 8.94 -4.00
CA ALA A 137 -32.61 7.57 -4.48
C ALA A 137 -31.14 7.11 -4.62
N ASP A 138 -30.27 7.97 -5.20
CA ASP A 138 -28.85 7.64 -5.34
C ASP A 138 -28.13 7.62 -3.97
N LEU A 139 -28.50 8.51 -3.05
CA LEU A 139 -27.94 8.51 -1.70
C LEU A 139 -28.35 7.26 -0.88
N ILE A 140 -29.58 6.78 -1.04
CA ILE A 140 -30.03 5.51 -0.42
C ILE A 140 -29.23 4.33 -0.98
N LYS A 141 -29.05 4.27 -2.31
CA LYS A 141 -28.17 3.26 -2.93
C LYS A 141 -26.71 3.37 -2.45
N ALA A 142 -26.19 4.60 -2.41
CA ALA A 142 -24.85 4.86 -1.91
C ALA A 142 -24.65 4.35 -0.47
N ALA A 143 -25.65 4.52 0.40
CA ALA A 143 -25.59 4.04 1.76
C ALA A 143 -25.52 2.49 1.84
N ALA A 144 -26.33 1.79 1.04
CA ALA A 144 -26.30 0.33 0.98
C ALA A 144 -24.94 -0.19 0.47
N TYR A 145 -24.40 0.41 -0.60
CA TYR A 145 -23.06 0.06 -1.09
C TYR A 145 -21.93 0.47 -0.13
N ALA A 146 -22.11 1.56 0.64
CA ALA A 146 -21.13 1.96 1.65
C ALA A 146 -21.10 1.00 2.85
N ASP A 147 -22.25 0.44 3.24
CA ASP A 147 -22.31 -0.62 4.26
C ASP A 147 -21.59 -1.87 3.79
N ASP A 148 -21.81 -2.28 2.54
CA ASP A 148 -21.12 -3.41 1.91
C ASP A 148 -19.61 -3.15 1.78
N LEU A 149 -19.21 -1.94 1.38
CA LEU A 149 -17.82 -1.52 1.29
C LEU A 149 -17.09 -1.68 2.64
N VAL A 150 -17.67 -1.16 3.73
CA VAL A 150 -17.06 -1.28 5.06
C VAL A 150 -16.89 -2.76 5.43
N LYS A 151 -17.93 -3.56 5.27
CA LYS A 151 -17.91 -4.99 5.59
C LYS A 151 -16.85 -5.74 4.80
N ARG A 152 -16.80 -5.56 3.47
CA ARG A 152 -15.81 -6.23 2.59
C ARG A 152 -14.39 -5.79 2.95
N PHE A 153 -14.20 -4.48 3.14
CA PHE A 153 -12.88 -3.93 3.46
C PHE A 153 -12.34 -4.47 4.78
N GLU A 154 -13.16 -4.52 5.84
CA GLU A 154 -12.76 -5.08 7.13
C GLU A 154 -12.39 -6.57 7.03
N ASN A 155 -13.14 -7.36 6.25
CA ASN A 155 -12.85 -8.76 6.00
C ASN A 155 -11.52 -8.94 5.25
N ILE A 156 -11.30 -8.17 4.17
CA ILE A 156 -10.07 -8.23 3.37
C ILE A 156 -8.86 -7.85 4.23
N ILE A 157 -8.94 -6.76 4.98
CA ILE A 157 -7.85 -6.30 5.85
C ILE A 157 -7.56 -7.28 6.97
N GLY A 158 -8.59 -7.93 7.53
CA GLY A 158 -8.43 -8.97 8.55
C GLY A 158 -7.73 -10.24 8.03
N ALA A 159 -7.98 -10.60 6.78
CA ALA A 159 -7.39 -11.78 6.12
C ALA A 159 -6.07 -11.50 5.39
N SER A 160 -5.74 -10.22 5.14
CA SER A 160 -4.58 -9.85 4.30
C SER A 160 -3.25 -10.08 5.01
N LEU A 161 -2.36 -10.80 4.34
CA LEU A 161 -0.99 -10.97 4.77
C LEU A 161 -0.17 -9.70 4.45
N LYS A 162 0.75 -9.37 5.35
CA LYS A 162 1.67 -8.25 5.14
C LYS A 162 2.56 -8.49 3.91
N PRO A 163 2.63 -7.55 2.94
CA PRO A 163 3.57 -7.67 1.84
C PRO A 163 5.03 -7.72 2.32
N LYS A 164 5.85 -8.56 1.72
CA LYS A 164 7.25 -8.80 2.13
C LYS A 164 8.15 -7.55 2.14
N ARG A 165 7.84 -6.54 1.31
CA ARG A 165 8.63 -5.30 1.18
C ARG A 165 8.07 -4.13 1.98
N VAL A 166 7.11 -4.38 2.86
CA VAL A 166 6.43 -3.35 3.65
C VAL A 166 6.70 -3.63 5.11
N SER A 167 7.15 -2.64 5.87
CA SER A 167 7.34 -2.78 7.31
C SER A 167 6.03 -3.08 8.03
N SER A 168 6.13 -3.70 9.20
CA SER A 168 4.95 -3.93 10.05
C SER A 168 4.27 -2.61 10.40
N ALA A 169 5.04 -1.56 10.67
CA ALA A 169 4.57 -0.22 10.94
C ALA A 169 3.84 0.39 9.74
N GLN A 170 4.47 0.37 8.56
CA GLN A 170 3.86 0.86 7.32
C GLN A 170 2.60 0.07 6.95
N TRP A 171 2.61 -1.25 7.17
CA TRP A 171 1.44 -2.09 6.91
C TRP A 171 0.29 -1.77 7.84
N GLN A 172 0.57 -1.59 9.13
CA GLN A 172 -0.42 -1.19 10.11
C GLN A 172 -1.01 0.19 9.79
N ASP A 173 -0.15 1.16 9.44
CA ASP A 173 -0.56 2.50 9.04
C ASP A 173 -1.47 2.48 7.79
N ARG A 174 -1.12 1.68 6.77
CA ARG A 174 -1.95 1.49 5.56
C ARG A 174 -3.32 0.89 5.89
N LYS A 175 -3.37 -0.11 6.77
CA LYS A 175 -4.64 -0.69 7.23
C LYS A 175 -5.51 0.35 7.93
N GLU A 176 -4.94 1.11 8.85
CA GLU A 176 -5.63 2.15 9.59
C GLU A 176 -6.13 3.28 8.68
N GLN A 177 -5.32 3.72 7.73
CA GLN A 177 -5.73 4.71 6.72
C GLN A 177 -6.87 4.18 5.83
N GLY A 178 -6.81 2.92 5.40
CA GLY A 178 -7.86 2.29 4.62
C GLY A 178 -9.18 2.20 5.40
N ILE A 179 -9.13 1.73 6.64
CA ILE A 179 -10.30 1.72 7.55
C ILE A 179 -10.86 3.13 7.71
N ALA A 180 -10.00 4.12 7.98
CA ALA A 180 -10.43 5.50 8.11
C ALA A 180 -11.14 6.01 6.84
N SER A 181 -10.64 5.67 5.67
CA SER A 181 -11.17 6.11 4.37
C SER A 181 -12.57 5.55 4.10
N VAL A 182 -12.82 4.26 4.37
CA VAL A 182 -14.13 3.66 4.12
C VAL A 182 -15.19 4.17 5.11
N TYR A 183 -14.82 4.37 6.39
CA TYR A 183 -15.71 4.99 7.38
C TYR A 183 -15.96 6.48 7.09
N LEU A 184 -14.96 7.22 6.60
CA LEU A 184 -15.15 8.61 6.13
C LEU A 184 -16.16 8.68 5.01
N LEU A 185 -16.05 7.79 4.01
CA LEU A 185 -16.96 7.78 2.87
C LEU A 185 -18.38 7.47 3.31
N ARG A 186 -18.61 6.43 4.14
CA ARG A 186 -19.93 6.09 4.66
C ARG A 186 -20.49 7.21 5.56
N GLY A 187 -19.67 7.79 6.41
CA GLY A 187 -20.06 8.93 7.25
C GLY A 187 -20.52 10.14 6.42
N LYS A 188 -19.84 10.43 5.31
CA LYS A 188 -20.28 11.48 4.38
C LYS A 188 -21.61 11.16 3.69
N VAL A 189 -21.84 9.90 3.31
CA VAL A 189 -23.13 9.47 2.75
C VAL A 189 -24.25 9.64 3.79
N HIS A 190 -24.02 9.23 5.03
CA HIS A 190 -25.00 9.41 6.13
C HIS A 190 -25.28 10.90 6.40
N ALA A 191 -24.25 11.76 6.35
CA ALA A 191 -24.42 13.21 6.52
C ALA A 191 -25.27 13.83 5.40
N ASP A 192 -25.06 13.40 4.14
CA ASP A 192 -25.84 13.82 2.99
C ASP A 192 -27.29 13.35 3.06
N LEU A 193 -27.58 12.19 3.68
CA LEU A 193 -28.93 11.70 3.96
C LEU A 193 -29.59 12.36 5.18
N GLY A 194 -28.87 13.22 5.91
CA GLY A 194 -29.38 13.81 7.15
C GLY A 194 -29.39 12.86 8.36
N ALA A 195 -28.78 11.69 8.23
CA ALA A 195 -28.63 10.71 9.32
C ALA A 195 -27.43 11.09 10.23
N ASP A 196 -27.52 12.25 10.88
CA ASP A 196 -26.42 12.92 11.56
C ASP A 196 -25.76 12.07 12.67
N ASP A 197 -26.53 11.22 13.39
CA ASP A 197 -25.95 10.37 14.43
C ASP A 197 -25.13 9.21 13.84
N LYS A 198 -25.60 8.61 12.74
CA LYS A 198 -24.82 7.60 11.99
C LYS A 198 -23.57 8.23 11.39
N ALA A 199 -23.71 9.41 10.79
CA ALA A 199 -22.57 10.16 10.26
C ALA A 199 -21.51 10.42 11.32
N ARG A 200 -21.92 10.89 12.50
CA ARG A 200 -21.02 11.15 13.63
C ARG A 200 -20.30 9.88 14.10
N ALA A 201 -21.04 8.78 14.21
CA ALA A 201 -20.45 7.50 14.63
C ALA A 201 -19.37 7.01 13.65
N ASP A 202 -19.64 7.08 12.34
CA ASP A 202 -18.70 6.68 11.32
C ASP A 202 -17.48 7.61 11.22
N LEU A 203 -17.71 8.92 11.25
CA LEU A 203 -16.63 9.91 11.25
C LEU A 203 -15.75 9.78 12.49
N ALA A 204 -16.31 9.47 13.66
CA ALA A 204 -15.54 9.20 14.87
C ALA A 204 -14.68 7.93 14.74
N LYS A 205 -15.22 6.85 14.14
CA LYS A 205 -14.46 5.64 13.85
C LYS A 205 -13.32 5.92 12.86
N SER A 206 -13.62 6.66 11.79
CA SER A 206 -12.60 7.11 10.81
C SER A 206 -11.48 7.88 11.50
N TYR A 207 -11.83 8.87 12.32
CA TYR A 207 -10.87 9.74 13.01
C TYR A 207 -10.02 8.99 14.04
N LYS A 208 -10.59 7.97 14.68
CA LYS A 208 -9.88 7.10 15.62
C LYS A 208 -8.90 6.16 14.89
N ALA A 209 -9.29 5.62 13.73
CA ALA A 209 -8.46 4.72 12.96
C ALA A 209 -7.22 5.46 12.39
N ALA A 210 -7.44 6.59 11.73
CA ALA A 210 -6.36 7.47 11.28
C ALA A 210 -6.82 8.93 11.29
N ARG A 211 -5.90 9.83 11.61
CA ARG A 211 -6.13 11.28 11.59
C ARG A 211 -6.13 11.78 10.14
N LEU A 212 -7.28 11.70 9.45
CA LEU A 212 -7.45 12.25 8.11
C LEU A 212 -7.96 13.70 8.20
N ALA A 213 -7.34 14.61 7.44
CA ALA A 213 -7.78 16.02 7.38
C ALA A 213 -9.23 16.12 6.89
N ALA A 214 -9.61 15.31 5.89
CA ALA A 214 -10.97 15.27 5.37
C ALA A 214 -11.99 14.77 6.40
N THR A 215 -11.60 13.88 7.31
CA THR A 215 -12.46 13.43 8.41
C THR A 215 -12.64 14.52 9.44
N ALA A 216 -11.57 15.21 9.81
CA ALA A 216 -11.66 16.34 10.74
C ALA A 216 -12.57 17.45 10.19
N VAL A 217 -12.43 17.79 8.89
CA VAL A 217 -13.32 18.77 8.25
C VAL A 217 -14.78 18.30 8.27
N ALA A 218 -15.07 17.04 7.93
CA ALA A 218 -16.44 16.51 7.96
C ALA A 218 -17.04 16.50 9.36
N LEU A 219 -16.26 16.22 10.41
CA LEU A 219 -16.69 16.37 11.81
C LEU A 219 -16.98 17.83 12.17
N GLY A 220 -16.15 18.75 11.67
CA GLY A 220 -16.38 20.20 11.84
C GLY A 220 -17.68 20.67 11.20
N GLU A 221 -17.94 20.25 9.96
CA GLU A 221 -19.18 20.56 9.23
C GLU A 221 -20.41 20.02 9.97
N LEU A 222 -20.34 18.80 10.49
CA LEU A 222 -21.42 18.18 11.26
C LEU A 222 -21.65 18.89 12.59
N ALA A 223 -20.58 19.26 13.30
CA ALA A 223 -20.65 20.03 14.55
C ALA A 223 -21.27 21.42 14.30
N GLU A 224 -20.88 22.08 13.22
CA GLU A 224 -21.44 23.37 12.83
C GLU A 224 -22.95 23.27 12.51
N LYS A 225 -23.36 22.27 11.73
CA LYS A 225 -24.77 21.97 11.46
C LYS A 225 -25.59 21.80 12.75
N ARG A 226 -24.98 21.20 13.77
CA ARG A 226 -25.58 21.00 15.11
C ARG A 226 -25.44 22.22 16.03
N LYS A 227 -24.91 23.34 15.53
CA LYS A 227 -24.67 24.58 16.27
C LYS A 227 -23.66 24.42 17.42
N ASN A 228 -22.86 23.37 17.41
CA ASN A 228 -21.75 23.19 18.34
C ASN A 228 -20.49 23.88 17.79
N ILE A 229 -20.44 25.18 17.94
CA ILE A 229 -19.43 26.04 17.30
C ILE A 229 -18.02 25.79 17.84
N ASP A 230 -17.87 25.44 19.11
CA ASP A 230 -16.54 25.17 19.69
C ASP A 230 -15.91 23.91 19.11
N ASP A 231 -16.68 22.83 19.01
CA ASP A 231 -16.24 21.60 18.40
C ASP A 231 -15.97 21.80 16.91
N ALA A 232 -16.83 22.57 16.21
CA ALA A 232 -16.61 22.87 14.79
C ALA A 232 -15.25 23.58 14.57
N ILE A 233 -14.96 24.63 15.34
CA ILE A 233 -13.67 25.31 15.30
C ILE A 233 -12.52 24.34 15.61
N GLY A 234 -12.67 23.53 16.67
CA GLY A 234 -11.67 22.54 17.06
C GLY A 234 -11.32 21.57 15.93
N TYR A 235 -12.34 20.94 15.34
CA TYR A 235 -12.14 20.00 14.24
C TYR A 235 -11.57 20.65 12.97
N TYR A 236 -12.01 21.84 12.60
CA TYR A 236 -11.44 22.56 11.46
C TYR A 236 -9.97 22.91 11.66
N LEU A 237 -9.57 23.33 12.87
CA LEU A 237 -8.15 23.57 13.19
C LEU A 237 -7.32 22.30 13.12
N GLN A 238 -7.88 21.17 13.56
CA GLN A 238 -7.22 19.86 13.42
C GLN A 238 -7.09 19.48 11.94
N GLY A 239 -8.13 19.63 11.12
CA GLY A 239 -8.06 19.38 9.69
C GLY A 239 -6.98 20.23 9.00
N PHE A 240 -6.83 21.47 9.41
CA PHE A 240 -5.78 22.35 8.93
C PHE A 240 -4.39 21.85 9.34
N ALA A 241 -4.18 21.52 10.61
CA ALA A 241 -2.93 21.00 11.15
C ALA A 241 -2.51 19.68 10.47
N ILE A 242 -3.43 18.75 10.29
CA ILE A 242 -3.18 17.46 9.61
C ILE A 242 -2.73 17.68 8.17
N SER A 243 -3.46 18.51 7.40
CA SER A 243 -3.14 18.75 5.98
C SER A 243 -1.81 19.46 5.77
N LEU A 244 -1.31 20.25 6.73
CA LEU A 244 0.02 20.86 6.67
C LEU A 244 1.16 19.84 6.87
N ASN A 245 0.88 18.71 7.50
CA ASN A 245 1.87 17.70 7.91
C ASN A 245 1.72 16.35 7.19
N THR A 246 0.83 16.27 6.20
CA THR A 246 0.57 15.08 5.40
C THR A 246 0.46 15.44 3.93
N ASP A 247 0.48 14.44 3.06
CA ASP A 247 0.23 14.62 1.62
C ASP A 247 -1.26 14.76 1.29
N GLU A 248 -2.14 14.69 2.30
CA GLU A 248 -3.59 14.84 2.13
C GLU A 248 -3.93 16.30 1.80
N ARG A 249 -4.47 16.49 0.60
CA ARG A 249 -4.79 17.83 0.10
C ARG A 249 -6.26 18.15 0.32
N ILE A 250 -6.52 19.13 1.17
CA ILE A 250 -7.83 19.79 1.31
C ILE A 250 -7.72 21.24 0.84
N ASP A 251 -8.84 21.90 0.60
CA ASP A 251 -8.84 23.33 0.27
C ASP A 251 -8.59 24.16 1.55
N LEU A 252 -7.31 24.28 1.90
CA LEU A 252 -6.85 25.04 3.08
C LEU A 252 -7.31 26.49 3.05
N LYS A 253 -7.42 27.11 1.87
CA LYS A 253 -7.85 28.50 1.75
C LYS A 253 -9.32 28.66 2.11
N SER A 254 -10.18 27.79 1.63
CA SER A 254 -11.60 27.79 2.00
C SER A 254 -11.81 27.42 3.46
N LEU A 255 -11.06 26.42 3.96
CA LEU A 255 -11.11 26.03 5.36
C LEU A 255 -10.69 27.17 6.28
N ARG A 256 -9.56 27.85 6.00
CA ARG A 256 -9.08 29.02 6.78
C ARG A 256 -10.13 30.13 6.83
N ARG A 257 -10.74 30.41 5.68
CA ARG A 257 -11.82 31.42 5.60
C ARG A 257 -13.01 31.04 6.47
N ARG A 258 -13.45 29.77 6.38
CA ARG A 258 -14.58 29.27 7.16
C ARG A 258 -14.32 29.36 8.66
N VAL A 259 -13.17 28.90 9.11
CA VAL A 259 -12.78 28.98 10.53
C VAL A 259 -12.74 30.42 10.99
N GLY A 260 -12.17 31.35 10.21
CA GLY A 260 -12.13 32.76 10.53
C GLY A 260 -13.53 33.36 10.71
N GLN A 261 -14.45 33.04 9.81
CA GLN A 261 -15.84 33.51 9.87
C GLN A 261 -16.56 33.05 11.16
N ILE A 262 -16.54 31.73 11.45
CA ILE A 262 -17.24 31.22 12.62
C ILE A 262 -16.56 31.66 13.93
N TYR A 263 -15.23 31.78 13.93
CA TYR A 263 -14.47 32.26 15.09
C TYR A 263 -14.78 33.72 15.39
N SER A 264 -14.77 34.58 14.35
CA SER A 264 -15.12 36.00 14.50
C SER A 264 -16.58 36.22 14.90
N ALA A 265 -17.49 35.44 14.31
CA ALA A 265 -18.90 35.52 14.70
C ALA A 265 -19.13 35.18 16.18
N LYS A 266 -18.32 34.27 16.75
CA LYS A 266 -18.38 33.89 18.14
C LYS A 266 -17.67 34.88 19.07
N ASN A 267 -16.48 35.36 18.68
CA ASN A 267 -15.56 36.08 19.58
C ASN A 267 -15.46 37.60 19.26
N GLY A 268 -16.18 38.06 18.24
CA GLY A 268 -16.16 39.48 17.80
C GLY A 268 -14.99 39.81 16.87
N SER A 269 -13.94 38.99 16.80
CA SER A 269 -12.77 39.20 15.93
C SER A 269 -11.99 37.89 15.72
N GLU A 270 -10.99 37.91 14.85
CA GLU A 270 -10.05 36.77 14.69
C GLU A 270 -8.88 36.78 15.69
N ALA A 271 -8.85 37.68 16.66
CA ALA A 271 -7.77 37.75 17.66
C ALA A 271 -7.65 36.42 18.42
N GLY A 272 -6.45 35.83 18.51
CA GLY A 272 -6.16 34.56 19.15
C GLY A 272 -6.41 33.30 18.26
N LEU A 273 -6.96 33.45 17.06
CA LEU A 273 -7.17 32.30 16.15
C LEU A 273 -5.84 31.70 15.72
N GLY A 274 -4.82 32.54 15.46
CA GLY A 274 -3.47 32.08 15.10
C GLY A 274 -2.83 31.21 16.17
N ASP A 275 -2.93 31.60 17.44
CA ASP A 275 -2.40 30.84 18.56
C ASP A 275 -3.11 29.48 18.73
N ARG A 276 -4.44 29.45 18.52
CA ARG A 276 -5.18 28.19 18.51
C ARG A 276 -4.78 27.26 17.36
N LEU A 277 -4.47 27.81 16.18
CA LEU A 277 -3.98 27.04 15.04
C LEU A 277 -2.60 26.44 15.34
N LEU A 278 -1.66 27.25 15.86
CA LEU A 278 -0.35 26.79 16.29
C LEU A 278 -0.47 25.67 17.34
N LYS A 279 -1.30 25.86 18.35
CA LYS A 279 -1.53 24.85 19.39
C LYS A 279 -2.08 23.54 18.80
N ALA A 280 -3.00 23.61 17.82
CA ALA A 280 -3.53 22.42 17.14
C ALA A 280 -2.46 21.72 16.31
N HIS A 281 -1.60 22.49 15.63
CA HIS A 281 -0.46 21.98 14.86
C HIS A 281 0.53 21.25 15.77
N ASP A 282 0.99 21.87 16.85
CA ASP A 282 1.98 21.31 17.75
C ASP A 282 1.46 20.03 18.44
N ALA A 283 0.18 20.03 18.82
CA ALA A 283 -0.48 18.86 19.39
C ALA A 283 -0.53 17.70 18.39
N TYR A 284 -0.82 17.98 17.11
CA TYR A 284 -0.83 16.94 16.07
C TYR A 284 0.57 16.40 15.78
N VAL A 285 1.58 17.27 15.66
CA VAL A 285 2.98 16.85 15.42
C VAL A 285 3.44 15.94 16.55
N LYS A 286 3.21 16.34 17.81
CA LYS A 286 3.56 15.52 18.97
C LYS A 286 2.84 14.15 18.96
N GLU A 287 1.53 14.12 18.73
CA GLU A 287 0.75 12.86 18.66
C GLU A 287 1.29 11.96 17.55
N ARG A 288 1.64 12.53 16.40
CA ARG A 288 2.20 11.79 15.26
C ARG A 288 3.56 11.19 15.58
N GLU A 289 4.45 11.97 16.20
CA GLU A 289 5.77 11.50 16.63
C GLU A 289 5.68 10.37 17.65
N GLU A 290 4.81 10.52 18.66
CA GLU A 290 4.55 9.48 19.66
C GLU A 290 3.98 8.19 19.04
N ARG A 291 3.13 8.32 18.02
CA ARG A 291 2.58 7.18 17.28
C ARG A 291 3.67 6.48 16.47
N LEU A 292 4.47 7.23 15.72
CA LEU A 292 5.57 6.67 14.91
C LEU A 292 6.59 5.96 15.79
N ALA A 293 6.97 6.55 16.90
CA ALA A 293 7.89 5.94 17.86
C ALA A 293 7.39 4.61 18.46
N LYS A 294 6.05 4.40 18.52
CA LYS A 294 5.48 3.10 18.95
C LYS A 294 5.47 2.05 17.85
N LEU A 295 5.47 2.47 16.60
CA LEU A 295 5.40 1.58 15.43
C LEU A 295 6.79 1.10 14.99
N GLU A 296 7.82 1.91 15.19
CA GLU A 296 9.19 1.57 14.85
C GLU A 296 9.93 1.08 16.11
N PRO A 297 10.64 -0.06 16.02
CA PRO A 297 11.50 -0.46 17.13
C PRO A 297 12.54 0.63 17.39
N PRO A 298 12.88 0.90 18.66
CA PRO A 298 13.84 1.93 18.99
C PRO A 298 15.19 1.66 18.30
N ASN A 299 15.72 2.66 17.61
CA ASN A 299 17.05 2.55 17.01
C ASN A 299 18.10 2.57 18.11
N ILE A 300 18.57 1.37 18.49
CA ILE A 300 19.61 1.19 19.53
C ILE A 300 20.97 1.79 19.13
N ASN A 301 21.14 2.11 17.84
CA ASN A 301 22.35 2.68 17.28
C ASN A 301 22.19 4.17 16.92
N ALA A 302 21.12 4.84 17.39
CA ALA A 302 20.86 6.24 17.07
C ALA A 302 22.02 7.13 17.48
N GLY A 303 22.46 8.02 16.58
CA GLY A 303 23.54 8.98 16.81
C GLY A 303 24.95 8.40 16.79
N ILE A 304 25.10 7.11 16.48
CA ILE A 304 26.44 6.48 16.35
C ILE A 304 27.02 6.82 14.97
N GLY A 305 28.15 7.54 14.94
CA GLY A 305 28.86 7.88 13.70
C GLY A 305 29.90 6.85 13.27
N ASP A 306 30.46 6.06 14.19
CA ASP A 306 31.45 5.01 13.90
C ASP A 306 30.72 3.67 13.69
N PRO A 307 30.74 3.08 12.46
CA PRO A 307 30.02 1.83 12.19
C PRO A 307 30.47 0.67 13.05
N LEU A 308 31.71 0.67 13.52
CA LEU A 308 32.22 -0.39 14.42
C LEU A 308 31.60 -0.34 15.82
N LYS A 309 30.97 0.75 16.21
CA LYS A 309 30.24 0.86 17.48
C LYS A 309 28.81 0.35 17.41
N PHE A 310 28.34 -0.06 16.25
CA PHE A 310 27.00 -0.61 16.10
C PHE A 310 26.88 -1.96 16.83
N THR A 311 25.73 -2.13 17.45
CA THR A 311 25.28 -3.42 17.96
C THR A 311 24.18 -3.95 17.07
N LEU A 312 24.39 -5.11 16.48
CA LEU A 312 23.40 -5.82 15.66
C LEU A 312 22.73 -6.91 16.50
N THR A 313 21.64 -7.46 16.02
CA THR A 313 20.96 -8.60 16.64
C THR A 313 21.17 -9.84 15.78
N LYS A 314 21.67 -10.93 16.34
CA LYS A 314 21.80 -12.21 15.63
C LYS A 314 20.43 -12.87 15.45
N LEU A 315 20.39 -13.93 14.64
CA LEU A 315 19.18 -14.71 14.38
C LEU A 315 18.56 -15.32 15.66
N ASP A 316 19.39 -15.65 16.66
CA ASP A 316 18.96 -16.20 17.96
C ASP A 316 18.55 -15.11 18.98
N GLY A 317 18.56 -13.85 18.56
CA GLY A 317 18.24 -12.70 19.41
C GLY A 317 19.41 -12.17 20.25
N SER A 318 20.58 -12.82 20.23
CA SER A 318 21.75 -12.34 20.97
C SER A 318 22.40 -11.12 20.29
N PRO A 319 23.02 -10.20 21.07
CA PRO A 319 23.69 -9.04 20.51
C PRO A 319 25.00 -9.43 19.80
N LEU A 320 25.30 -8.74 18.71
CA LEU A 320 26.57 -8.78 17.99
C LEU A 320 27.17 -7.37 17.98
N LYS A 321 28.18 -7.15 18.78
CA LYS A 321 28.90 -5.87 18.80
C LYS A 321 29.95 -5.87 17.69
N LEU A 322 29.89 -4.94 16.76
CA LEU A 322 30.89 -4.83 15.70
C LEU A 322 32.27 -4.39 16.27
N ASP A 323 32.27 -3.77 17.44
CA ASP A 323 33.49 -3.40 18.19
C ASP A 323 34.35 -4.58 18.56
N ASP A 324 33.76 -5.77 18.78
CA ASP A 324 34.49 -7.03 19.09
C ASP A 324 35.33 -7.52 17.89
N HIS A 325 35.13 -6.91 16.73
CA HIS A 325 35.82 -7.24 15.48
C HIS A 325 36.79 -6.14 15.02
N ARG A 326 37.15 -5.18 15.89
CA ARG A 326 38.18 -4.18 15.58
C ARG A 326 39.49 -4.85 15.16
N ALA A 327 40.22 -4.17 14.31
CA ALA A 327 41.47 -4.64 13.70
C ALA A 327 41.31 -5.89 12.79
N LYS A 328 40.09 -6.26 12.43
CA LYS A 328 39.79 -7.28 11.42
C LYS A 328 39.15 -6.66 10.18
N VAL A 329 39.24 -7.37 9.06
CA VAL A 329 38.46 -7.04 7.85
C VAL A 329 37.04 -7.56 8.03
N LEU A 330 36.05 -6.68 7.94
CA LEU A 330 34.62 -7.03 7.99
C LEU A 330 34.04 -7.07 6.58
N VAL A 331 33.54 -8.23 6.20
CA VAL A 331 32.84 -8.44 4.92
C VAL A 331 31.36 -8.55 5.21
N MET A 332 30.60 -7.52 4.87
CA MET A 332 29.18 -7.42 5.12
C MET A 332 28.42 -7.53 3.81
N ASN A 333 27.49 -8.48 3.70
CA ASN A 333 26.59 -8.63 2.56
C ASN A 333 25.17 -8.31 3.03
N PHE A 334 24.59 -7.25 2.46
CA PHE A 334 23.23 -6.81 2.75
C PHE A 334 22.24 -7.50 1.81
N TRP A 335 21.23 -8.15 2.38
CA TRP A 335 20.27 -8.97 1.67
C TRP A 335 18.88 -8.97 2.30
N ALA A 336 17.88 -9.60 1.65
CA ALA A 336 16.57 -9.87 2.23
C ALA A 336 15.94 -11.14 1.64
N THR A 337 14.97 -11.74 2.36
CA THR A 337 14.28 -12.97 1.95
C THR A 337 13.52 -12.85 0.63
N TRP A 338 13.11 -11.67 0.25
CA TRP A 338 12.37 -11.35 -0.98
C TRP A 338 13.28 -10.92 -2.15
N CYS A 339 14.60 -10.92 -1.96
CA CYS A 339 15.57 -10.46 -2.95
C CYS A 339 15.99 -11.60 -3.88
N GLY A 340 15.45 -11.64 -5.10
CA GLY A 340 15.80 -12.67 -6.10
C GLY A 340 17.29 -12.74 -6.44
N PRO A 341 17.96 -11.62 -6.78
CA PRO A 341 19.41 -11.63 -7.04
C PRO A 341 20.25 -12.09 -5.84
N CYS A 342 19.81 -11.80 -4.60
CA CYS A 342 20.49 -12.27 -3.40
C CYS A 342 20.49 -13.80 -3.30
N LEU A 343 19.37 -14.46 -3.66
CA LEU A 343 19.30 -15.93 -3.72
C LEU A 343 20.37 -16.54 -4.64
N THR A 344 20.70 -15.87 -5.73
CA THR A 344 21.73 -16.34 -6.66
C THR A 344 23.14 -16.11 -6.12
N GLU A 345 23.35 -15.01 -5.38
CA GLU A 345 24.65 -14.63 -4.81
C GLU A 345 25.00 -15.45 -3.55
N MET A 346 23.99 -15.76 -2.69
CA MET A 346 24.20 -16.43 -1.38
C MET A 346 25.04 -17.69 -1.43
N PRO A 347 24.84 -18.65 -2.36
CA PRO A 347 25.69 -19.83 -2.42
C PRO A 347 27.16 -19.53 -2.73
N LEU A 348 27.44 -18.45 -3.46
CA LEU A 348 28.79 -18.00 -3.77
C LEU A 348 29.43 -17.29 -2.57
N PHE A 349 28.62 -16.50 -1.85
CA PHE A 349 29.04 -15.88 -0.61
C PHE A 349 29.39 -16.94 0.45
N GLU A 350 28.58 -17.98 0.60
CA GLU A 350 28.83 -19.11 1.51
C GLU A 350 30.13 -19.87 1.16
N LYS A 351 30.40 -20.10 -0.15
CA LYS A 351 31.66 -20.68 -0.61
C LYS A 351 32.85 -19.76 -0.31
N THR A 352 32.67 -18.45 -0.40
CA THR A 352 33.72 -17.49 -0.02
C THR A 352 34.00 -17.56 1.49
N ILE A 353 32.95 -17.61 2.34
CA ILE A 353 33.11 -17.83 3.78
C ILE A 353 33.91 -19.11 4.06
N ALA A 354 33.58 -20.21 3.39
CA ALA A 354 34.27 -21.49 3.56
C ALA A 354 35.77 -21.41 3.18
N LYS A 355 36.13 -20.59 2.18
CA LYS A 355 37.52 -20.36 1.79
C LYS A 355 38.33 -19.66 2.91
N TYR A 356 37.69 -18.76 3.65
CA TYR A 356 38.35 -17.98 4.73
C TYR A 356 38.08 -18.52 6.14
N LYS A 357 37.55 -19.75 6.28
CA LYS A 357 37.14 -20.32 7.57
C LYS A 357 38.28 -20.35 8.64
N ASP A 358 39.54 -20.49 8.19
CA ASP A 358 40.71 -20.57 9.08
C ASP A 358 41.43 -19.21 9.21
N ASP A 359 40.98 -18.18 8.52
CA ASP A 359 41.54 -16.82 8.57
C ASP A 359 40.86 -16.00 9.67
N LYS A 360 41.58 -15.81 10.78
CA LYS A 360 41.07 -15.11 11.98
C LYS A 360 40.99 -13.59 11.80
N ASP A 361 41.59 -13.06 10.74
CA ASP A 361 41.64 -11.63 10.44
C ASP A 361 40.46 -11.17 9.59
N VAL A 362 39.63 -12.10 9.09
CA VAL A 362 38.46 -11.79 8.26
C VAL A 362 37.19 -12.28 8.95
N VAL A 363 36.18 -11.40 9.02
CA VAL A 363 34.88 -11.69 9.58
C VAL A 363 33.81 -11.44 8.52
N PHE A 364 32.94 -12.43 8.31
CA PHE A 364 31.82 -12.33 7.40
C PHE A 364 30.52 -12.15 8.15
N LEU A 365 29.64 -11.28 7.64
CA LEU A 365 28.31 -11.06 8.15
C LEU A 365 27.31 -10.97 6.99
N ALA A 366 26.27 -11.77 7.05
CA ALA A 366 25.12 -11.66 6.16
C ALA A 366 24.05 -10.78 6.85
N ILE A 367 24.00 -9.51 6.49
CA ILE A 367 23.16 -8.50 7.13
C ILE A 367 21.80 -8.49 6.45
N THR A 368 20.76 -9.00 7.13
CA THR A 368 19.42 -8.95 6.58
C THR A 368 18.76 -7.59 6.83
N THR A 369 18.12 -7.07 5.78
CA THR A 369 17.28 -5.87 5.84
C THR A 369 15.79 -6.21 5.95
N ASP A 370 15.45 -7.48 6.22
CA ASP A 370 14.07 -7.88 6.48
C ASP A 370 13.58 -7.25 7.79
N GLU A 371 12.49 -6.52 7.71
CA GLU A 371 11.84 -5.97 8.90
C GLU A 371 11.04 -7.05 9.65
N ASP A 372 10.52 -8.05 8.92
CA ASP A 372 9.83 -9.20 9.49
C ASP A 372 10.84 -10.30 9.83
N ARG A 373 11.31 -10.27 11.07
CA ARG A 373 12.34 -11.19 11.56
C ARG A 373 11.92 -12.66 11.52
N GLU A 374 10.61 -12.93 11.61
CA GLU A 374 10.07 -14.31 11.59
C GLU A 374 10.24 -14.99 10.22
N LEU A 375 10.41 -14.24 9.13
CA LEU A 375 10.62 -14.80 7.80
C LEU A 375 12.03 -15.36 7.59
N VAL A 376 13.03 -14.83 8.28
CA VAL A 376 14.45 -15.10 8.01
C VAL A 376 14.84 -16.55 8.35
N GLY A 377 14.49 -17.01 9.52
CA GLY A 377 14.82 -18.38 9.97
C GLY A 377 14.23 -19.48 9.07
N PRO A 378 12.92 -19.48 8.78
CA PRO A 378 12.30 -20.40 7.83
C PRO A 378 12.91 -20.35 6.43
N PHE A 379 13.22 -19.15 5.92
CA PHE A 379 13.87 -18.97 4.63
C PHE A 379 15.25 -19.65 4.57
N LEU A 380 16.12 -19.41 5.54
CA LEU A 380 17.44 -20.05 5.60
C LEU A 380 17.34 -21.58 5.66
N LYS A 381 16.36 -22.11 6.41
CA LYS A 381 16.10 -23.55 6.47
C LYS A 381 15.62 -24.12 5.14
N GLN A 382 14.71 -23.42 4.47
CA GLN A 382 14.16 -23.83 3.17
C GLN A 382 15.25 -23.96 2.10
N TYR A 383 16.17 -22.99 2.04
CA TYR A 383 17.25 -22.96 1.05
C TYR A 383 18.54 -23.64 1.55
N LYS A 384 18.56 -24.13 2.79
CA LYS A 384 19.71 -24.80 3.42
C LYS A 384 20.97 -23.92 3.50
N PHE A 385 20.79 -22.61 3.70
CA PHE A 385 21.90 -21.69 3.88
C PHE A 385 22.42 -21.71 5.33
N ASN A 386 23.74 -21.78 5.48
CA ASN A 386 24.44 -21.70 6.76
C ASN A 386 25.32 -20.44 6.81
N LEU A 387 24.68 -19.30 6.96
CA LEU A 387 25.30 -17.98 6.93
C LEU A 387 25.33 -17.33 8.32
N PRO A 388 26.37 -16.54 8.65
CA PRO A 388 26.42 -15.74 9.87
C PRO A 388 25.47 -14.53 9.76
N VAL A 389 24.19 -14.75 10.02
CA VAL A 389 23.14 -13.75 9.83
C VAL A 389 23.01 -12.84 11.05
N ALA A 390 22.92 -11.53 10.78
CA ALA A 390 22.49 -10.52 11.73
C ALA A 390 21.46 -9.57 11.08
N TYR A 391 20.57 -9.00 11.90
CA TYR A 391 19.64 -7.95 11.47
C TYR A 391 20.38 -6.61 11.38
N ALA A 392 19.98 -5.80 10.39
CA ALA A 392 20.73 -4.58 10.04
C ALA A 392 20.77 -3.51 11.15
N GLU A 393 19.75 -3.42 11.99
CA GLU A 393 19.64 -2.44 13.08
C GLU A 393 20.07 -1.02 12.66
N TYR A 394 19.56 -0.56 11.50
CA TYR A 394 19.86 0.72 10.82
C TYR A 394 21.31 0.86 10.28
N LEU A 395 22.10 -0.20 10.27
CA LEU A 395 23.43 -0.18 9.64
C LEU A 395 23.35 0.01 8.12
N ASN A 396 22.27 -0.49 7.47
CA ASN A 396 21.95 -0.23 6.08
C ASN A 396 21.76 1.28 5.80
N ASP A 397 21.12 2.02 6.69
CA ASP A 397 20.91 3.46 6.56
C ASP A 397 22.22 4.22 6.78
N HIS A 398 23.02 3.81 7.79
CA HIS A 398 24.34 4.37 8.03
C HIS A 398 25.23 4.29 6.80
N PHE A 399 25.22 3.15 6.12
CA PHE A 399 25.98 2.97 4.88
C PHE A 399 25.21 3.43 3.62
N ALA A 400 24.05 4.04 3.72
CA ALA A 400 23.20 4.44 2.59
C ALA A 400 23.02 3.30 1.55
N VAL A 401 22.65 2.11 2.04
CA VAL A 401 22.37 0.93 1.19
C VAL A 401 20.99 1.10 0.56
N SER A 402 20.95 1.57 -0.69
CA SER A 402 19.71 1.84 -1.43
C SER A 402 19.20 0.66 -2.26
N SER A 403 20.02 -0.37 -2.45
CA SER A 403 19.69 -1.58 -3.22
C SER A 403 20.36 -2.81 -2.64
N ILE A 404 19.79 -3.99 -2.86
CA ILE A 404 20.32 -5.29 -2.43
C ILE A 404 20.35 -6.27 -3.62
N PRO A 405 21.34 -7.19 -3.66
CA PRO A 405 22.42 -7.32 -2.69
C PRO A 405 23.41 -6.14 -2.73
N THR A 406 24.02 -5.82 -1.60
CA THR A 406 25.16 -4.90 -1.53
C THR A 406 26.22 -5.50 -0.63
N THR A 407 27.44 -5.61 -1.14
CA THR A 407 28.59 -6.04 -0.36
C THR A 407 29.46 -4.85 0.01
N ILE A 408 29.79 -4.72 1.30
CA ILE A 408 30.69 -3.69 1.85
C ILE A 408 31.80 -4.40 2.59
N ILE A 409 33.05 -4.00 2.34
CA ILE A 409 34.21 -4.47 3.10
C ILE A 409 34.79 -3.28 3.88
N LEU A 410 34.89 -3.43 5.19
CA LEU A 410 35.66 -2.52 6.03
C LEU A 410 37.06 -3.09 6.24
N ASP A 411 38.07 -2.22 6.16
CA ASP A 411 39.45 -2.57 6.51
C ASP A 411 39.65 -2.63 8.03
N ARG A 412 40.86 -2.88 8.48
CA ARG A 412 41.20 -3.00 9.90
C ARG A 412 41.00 -1.73 10.74
N LYS A 413 40.89 -0.57 10.07
CA LYS A 413 40.62 0.73 10.70
C LYS A 413 39.10 1.02 10.78
N GLY A 414 38.27 0.20 10.13
CA GLY A 414 36.83 0.41 10.01
C GLY A 414 36.44 1.34 8.84
N GLU A 415 37.37 1.63 7.94
CA GLU A 415 37.11 2.44 6.75
C GLU A 415 36.61 1.55 5.60
N ILE A 416 35.74 2.09 4.74
CA ILE A 416 35.23 1.36 3.57
C ILE A 416 36.37 1.11 2.58
N ALA A 417 36.83 -0.13 2.48
CA ALA A 417 37.82 -0.56 1.52
C ALA A 417 37.20 -0.91 0.15
N PHE A 418 35.96 -1.43 0.18
CA PHE A 418 35.22 -1.83 -1.03
C PHE A 418 33.72 -1.72 -0.83
N ARG A 419 33.01 -1.41 -1.92
CA ARG A 419 31.55 -1.43 -1.99
C ARG A 419 31.10 -1.85 -3.38
N GLN A 420 30.16 -2.79 -3.44
CA GLN A 420 29.49 -3.21 -4.67
C GLN A 420 27.99 -3.34 -4.42
N ALA A 421 27.20 -2.65 -5.21
CA ALA A 421 25.75 -2.76 -5.23
C ALA A 421 25.29 -3.62 -6.42
N GLY A 422 24.39 -4.56 -6.16
CA GLY A 422 23.90 -5.52 -7.14
C GLY A 422 24.82 -6.73 -7.32
N PHE A 423 24.29 -7.77 -7.96
CA PHE A 423 25.00 -9.01 -8.30
C PHE A 423 25.22 -9.08 -9.82
N ASN A 424 26.47 -9.34 -10.22
CA ASN A 424 26.83 -9.54 -11.63
C ASN A 424 27.08 -11.04 -11.90
N PRO A 425 26.18 -11.77 -12.58
CA PRO A 425 26.34 -13.20 -12.83
C PRO A 425 27.45 -13.54 -13.86
N ARG A 426 28.02 -12.53 -14.55
CA ARG A 426 29.12 -12.71 -15.52
C ARG A 426 30.50 -12.64 -14.88
N GLU A 427 30.58 -12.21 -13.64
CA GLU A 427 31.81 -12.07 -12.86
C GLU A 427 32.02 -13.31 -12.01
N ASP A 428 33.27 -13.76 -11.87
CA ASP A 428 33.62 -14.78 -10.85
C ASP A 428 33.60 -14.11 -9.48
N PHE A 429 32.42 -14.18 -8.85
CA PHE A 429 32.16 -13.55 -7.56
C PHE A 429 33.19 -13.96 -6.49
N ILE A 430 33.54 -15.26 -6.44
CA ILE A 430 34.45 -15.79 -5.40
C ILE A 430 35.86 -15.23 -5.57
N VAL A 431 36.35 -15.18 -6.81
CA VAL A 431 37.66 -14.62 -7.13
C VAL A 431 37.69 -13.13 -6.84
N SER A 432 36.73 -12.39 -7.41
CA SER A 432 36.62 -10.93 -7.24
C SER A 432 36.52 -10.53 -5.79
N LEU A 433 35.60 -11.13 -5.02
CA LEU A 433 35.44 -10.81 -3.62
C LEU A 433 36.71 -11.14 -2.80
N SER A 434 37.38 -12.28 -3.12
CA SER A 434 38.63 -12.64 -2.46
C SER A 434 39.75 -11.60 -2.71
N GLU A 435 39.90 -11.12 -3.92
CA GLU A 435 40.89 -10.06 -4.24
C GLU A 435 40.64 -8.80 -3.40
N LYS A 436 39.39 -8.38 -3.28
CA LYS A 436 39.00 -7.19 -2.47
C LYS A 436 39.27 -7.39 -0.98
N ILE A 437 39.04 -8.61 -0.48
CA ILE A 437 39.37 -8.96 0.91
C ILE A 437 40.88 -8.86 1.14
N GLU A 438 41.71 -9.48 0.25
CA GLU A 438 43.17 -9.42 0.41
C GLU A 438 43.69 -7.99 0.30
N ASP A 439 43.09 -7.16 -0.53
CA ASP A 439 43.47 -5.74 -0.62
C ASP A 439 43.05 -4.96 0.65
N ALA A 440 41.92 -5.26 1.26
CA ALA A 440 41.50 -4.66 2.50
C ALA A 440 42.41 -5.06 3.69
N LYS A 441 42.99 -6.28 3.68
CA LYS A 441 43.93 -6.75 4.69
C LYS A 441 45.27 -5.97 4.67
N LYS A 442 45.62 -5.37 3.54
CA LYS A 442 46.87 -4.59 3.38
C LYS A 442 46.76 -3.14 3.89
N ARG A 443 45.54 -2.65 4.13
CA ARG A 443 45.25 -1.28 4.59
C ARG A 443 45.30 -1.21 6.12
#